data_6cff62564d2978cb3af917eb2643c9c2
#
_entry.id   6cff62564d2978cb3af917eb2643c9c2
#
_cell.length_a   1.000
_cell.length_b   1.000
_cell.length_c   1.000
_cell.angle_alpha   90.00
_cell.angle_beta   90.00
_cell.angle_gamma   90.00
#
_symmetry.space_group_name_H-M   'P 1'
#
loop_
_entity.id
_entity.type
_entity.pdbx_description
1 polymer ?
#
loop_
_entity_poly.entity_id
_entity_poly.type
_entity_poly.pdbx_seq_one_letter_code
_entity_poly.pdbx_strand_id
1 'polypeptide(L)'
;AKEVKKAGKPVVLVLVNGRPLELNRLEPISDAILEIWQPGVNGALPMAGILSGRINPSGKLAMTFPYSTGQIPIYYNRRKSGRGHQGFYKDITSDPLYPFGHGLSYTEFKYGVVTLSASKVKRGENLSAEIAVTNTGKRDGLETVHWFISDPYCSITRPVKELKYFEKQS
;
A
#
# COMPACT_ATOMS: atom_id res chain seq x y z
N ALA A 1 7.07 -20.19 -12.34
CA ALA A 1 7.93 -19.32 -11.51
C ALA A 1 9.15 -20.10 -10.94
N LYS A 2 8.94 -21.18 -10.18
CA LYS A 2 10.08 -21.95 -9.59
C LYS A 2 11.10 -22.42 -10.62
N GLU A 3 10.66 -22.94 -11.76
CA GLU A 3 11.55 -23.39 -12.85
C GLU A 3 12.31 -22.20 -13.47
N VAL A 4 11.65 -21.04 -13.61
CA VAL A 4 12.31 -19.83 -14.13
C VAL A 4 13.41 -19.34 -13.16
N LYS A 5 13.17 -19.40 -11.85
CA LYS A 5 14.16 -19.00 -10.84
C LYS A 5 15.43 -19.86 -10.88
N LYS A 6 15.34 -21.14 -11.33
CA LYS A 6 16.51 -22.04 -11.50
C LYS A 6 17.52 -21.53 -12.54
N ALA A 7 17.11 -20.63 -13.43
CA ALA A 7 18.02 -20.02 -14.41
C ALA A 7 19.05 -19.06 -13.77
N GLY A 8 18.95 -18.78 -12.46
CA GLY A 8 19.88 -17.91 -11.74
C GLY A 8 19.81 -16.42 -12.13
N LYS A 9 18.73 -16.02 -12.78
CA LYS A 9 18.50 -14.63 -13.20
C LYS A 9 17.45 -13.98 -12.31
N PRO A 10 17.47 -12.63 -12.18
CA PRO A 10 16.39 -11.90 -11.51
C PRO A 10 15.02 -12.19 -12.14
N VAL A 11 14.03 -12.40 -11.29
CA VAL A 11 12.66 -12.69 -11.71
C VAL A 11 11.75 -11.55 -11.30
N VAL A 12 11.16 -10.88 -12.28
CA VAL A 12 10.13 -9.87 -12.07
C VAL A 12 8.77 -10.48 -12.37
N LEU A 13 7.89 -10.48 -11.39
CA LEU A 13 6.51 -10.93 -11.54
C LEU A 13 5.63 -9.74 -11.93
N VAL A 14 5.05 -9.78 -13.12
CA VAL A 14 4.06 -8.79 -13.57
C VAL A 14 2.67 -9.38 -13.44
N LEU A 15 1.81 -8.72 -12.66
CA LEU A 15 0.45 -9.15 -12.39
C LEU A 15 -0.53 -8.33 -13.23
N VAL A 16 -1.34 -9.01 -14.03
CA VAL A 16 -2.43 -8.45 -14.82
C VAL A 16 -3.71 -9.10 -14.32
N ASN A 17 -4.44 -8.41 -13.47
CA ASN A 17 -5.62 -8.99 -12.82
C ASN A 17 -6.60 -7.89 -12.38
N GLY A 18 -7.80 -8.27 -11.96
CA GLY A 18 -8.85 -7.37 -11.50
C GLY A 18 -9.12 -7.46 -9.98
N ARG A 19 -8.32 -8.22 -9.24
CA ARG A 19 -8.50 -8.42 -7.79
C ARG A 19 -7.19 -8.81 -7.11
N PRO A 20 -7.02 -8.56 -5.80
CA PRO A 20 -5.89 -9.10 -5.05
C PRO A 20 -5.79 -10.61 -5.14
N LEU A 21 -4.58 -11.11 -5.29
CA LEU A 21 -4.25 -12.52 -5.38
C LEU A 21 -3.49 -12.97 -4.14
N GLU A 22 -3.55 -14.26 -3.84
CA GLU A 22 -2.66 -14.89 -2.87
C GLU A 22 -1.29 -15.09 -3.49
N LEU A 23 -0.28 -14.38 -3.00
CA LEU A 23 1.07 -14.36 -3.56
C LEU A 23 2.12 -15.02 -2.66
N ASN A 24 1.72 -15.61 -1.53
CA ASN A 24 2.63 -16.20 -0.54
C ASN A 24 3.60 -17.25 -1.08
N ARG A 25 3.26 -17.88 -2.23
CA ARG A 25 4.13 -18.85 -2.94
C ARG A 25 4.96 -18.24 -4.06
N LEU A 26 4.62 -17.04 -4.51
CA LEU A 26 5.27 -16.36 -5.63
C LEU A 26 6.22 -15.26 -5.14
N GLU A 27 5.83 -14.57 -4.08
CA GLU A 27 6.63 -13.49 -3.48
C GLU A 27 8.05 -13.96 -3.11
N PRO A 28 8.28 -15.09 -2.41
CA PRO A 28 9.62 -15.48 -1.98
C PRO A 28 10.57 -15.87 -3.14
N ILE A 29 10.05 -16.09 -4.33
CA ILE A 29 10.83 -16.45 -5.53
C ILE A 29 10.92 -15.33 -6.55
N SER A 30 10.31 -14.18 -6.26
CA SER A 30 10.32 -12.98 -7.10
C SER A 30 11.28 -11.94 -6.52
N ASP A 31 12.11 -11.36 -7.36
CA ASP A 31 13.00 -10.25 -6.96
C ASP A 31 12.28 -8.91 -7.00
N ALA A 32 11.19 -8.83 -7.80
CA ALA A 32 10.25 -7.71 -7.80
C ALA A 32 8.86 -8.17 -8.25
N ILE A 33 7.84 -7.44 -7.80
CA ILE A 33 6.44 -7.65 -8.20
C ILE A 33 5.88 -6.32 -8.70
N LEU A 34 5.34 -6.32 -9.91
CA LEU A 34 4.68 -5.18 -10.53
C LEU A 34 3.19 -5.50 -10.71
N GLU A 35 2.33 -4.83 -9.94
CA GLU A 35 0.89 -4.91 -10.09
C GLU A 35 0.40 -3.82 -11.05
N ILE A 36 -0.17 -4.21 -12.18
CA ILE A 36 -0.64 -3.28 -13.21
C ILE A 36 -2.15 -3.35 -13.43
N TRP A 37 -2.85 -4.13 -12.61
CA TRP A 37 -4.31 -4.34 -12.73
C TRP A 37 -4.73 -4.67 -14.17
N GLN A 38 -5.70 -3.97 -14.71
CA GLN A 38 -6.18 -4.07 -16.08
C GLN A 38 -5.77 -2.80 -16.85
N PRO A 39 -4.57 -2.76 -17.42
CA PRO A 39 -3.96 -1.52 -17.93
C PRO A 39 -4.55 -1.06 -19.28
N GLY A 40 -5.44 -1.85 -19.89
CA GLY A 40 -5.99 -1.57 -21.20
C GLY A 40 -4.96 -1.64 -22.34
N VAL A 41 -5.33 -1.12 -23.51
CA VAL A 41 -4.53 -1.24 -24.75
C VAL A 41 -3.19 -0.50 -24.68
N ASN A 42 -3.11 0.58 -23.89
CA ASN A 42 -1.90 1.41 -23.78
C ASN A 42 -0.98 0.98 -22.62
N GLY A 43 -1.27 -0.11 -21.92
CA GLY A 43 -0.53 -0.54 -20.73
C GLY A 43 0.90 -0.99 -21.00
N ALA A 44 1.22 -1.41 -22.21
CA ALA A 44 2.54 -1.93 -22.56
C ALA A 44 3.66 -0.88 -22.43
N LEU A 45 3.41 0.36 -22.84
CA LEU A 45 4.42 1.44 -22.78
C LEU A 45 4.80 1.82 -21.35
N PRO A 46 3.85 2.13 -20.43
CA PRO A 46 4.18 2.39 -19.02
C PRO A 46 4.88 1.20 -18.35
N MET A 47 4.41 -0.03 -18.60
CA MET A 47 5.02 -1.24 -18.06
C MET A 47 6.49 -1.36 -18.49
N ALA A 48 6.78 -1.24 -19.78
CA ALA A 48 8.14 -1.28 -20.31
C ALA A 48 8.99 -0.14 -19.74
N GLY A 49 8.40 1.05 -19.55
CA GLY A 49 9.06 2.20 -18.92
C GLY A 49 9.46 1.95 -17.47
N ILE A 50 8.58 1.31 -16.69
CA ILE A 50 8.88 0.92 -15.30
C ILE A 50 9.97 -0.16 -15.30
N LEU A 51 9.80 -1.26 -16.03
CA LEU A 51 10.76 -2.37 -16.06
C LEU A 51 12.16 -1.95 -16.51
N SER A 52 12.26 -1.00 -17.44
CA SER A 52 13.54 -0.43 -17.87
C SER A 52 14.10 0.65 -16.95
N GLY A 53 13.38 1.04 -15.90
CA GLY A 53 13.76 2.12 -15.00
C GLY A 53 13.59 3.53 -15.58
N ARG A 54 13.02 3.68 -16.77
CA ARG A 54 12.76 4.97 -17.39
C ARG A 54 11.64 5.74 -16.69
N ILE A 55 10.65 5.03 -16.21
CA ILE A 55 9.54 5.57 -15.41
C ILE A 55 9.72 5.11 -13.97
N ASN A 56 9.70 6.05 -13.03
CA ASN A 56 9.69 5.75 -11.60
C ASN A 56 8.25 5.43 -11.16
N PRO A 57 7.95 4.22 -10.64
CA PRO A 57 6.61 3.90 -10.17
C PRO A 57 6.21 4.76 -8.97
N SER A 58 4.96 5.20 -8.94
CA SER A 58 4.38 6.02 -7.87
C SER A 58 3.01 5.54 -7.43
N GLY A 59 2.57 4.38 -7.95
CA GLY A 59 1.29 3.78 -7.59
C GLY A 59 1.31 3.22 -6.19
N LYS A 60 0.17 3.33 -5.48
CA LYS A 60 -0.07 2.68 -4.20
C LYS A 60 -1.25 1.72 -4.35
N LEU A 61 -1.19 0.57 -3.69
CA LEU A 61 -2.25 -0.42 -3.76
C LEU A 61 -3.58 0.16 -3.25
N ALA A 62 -4.61 0.10 -4.08
CA ALA A 62 -5.97 0.50 -3.74
C ALA A 62 -6.76 -0.60 -3.00
N MET A 63 -6.17 -1.78 -2.86
CA MET A 63 -6.75 -2.93 -2.16
C MET A 63 -5.67 -3.64 -1.35
N THR A 64 -6.08 -4.25 -0.24
CA THR A 64 -5.20 -5.07 0.59
C THR A 64 -4.98 -6.44 -0.07
N PHE A 65 -3.76 -6.88 -0.20
CA PHE A 65 -3.40 -8.23 -0.66
C PHE A 65 -3.32 -9.17 0.54
N PRO A 66 -4.10 -10.25 0.59
CA PRO A 66 -4.06 -11.20 1.68
C PRO A 66 -2.77 -12.03 1.63
N TYR A 67 -2.29 -12.46 2.78
CA TYR A 67 -1.26 -13.49 2.87
C TYR A 67 -1.83 -14.85 2.45
N SER A 68 -3.08 -15.13 2.81
CA SER A 68 -3.81 -16.33 2.44
C SER A 68 -5.27 -16.02 2.15
N THR A 69 -5.87 -16.78 1.25
CA THR A 69 -7.30 -16.69 0.90
C THR A 69 -8.20 -16.84 2.13
N GLY A 70 -7.78 -17.61 3.15
CA GLY A 70 -8.52 -17.74 4.40
C GLY A 70 -8.66 -16.47 5.24
N GLN A 71 -7.89 -15.41 4.92
CA GLN A 71 -8.00 -14.11 5.60
C GLN A 71 -9.14 -13.23 5.06
N ILE A 72 -9.74 -13.59 3.93
CA ILE A 72 -10.79 -12.77 3.28
C ILE A 72 -12.10 -12.87 4.07
N PRO A 73 -12.78 -11.73 4.34
CA PRO A 73 -12.48 -10.37 3.89
C PRO A 73 -11.39 -9.67 4.74
N ILE A 74 -10.47 -8.98 4.08
CA ILE A 74 -9.38 -8.24 4.73
C ILE A 74 -9.38 -6.78 4.27
N TYR A 75 -9.81 -5.88 5.17
CA TYR A 75 -9.96 -4.45 4.89
C TYR A 75 -9.00 -3.63 5.73
N TYR A 76 -8.42 -2.57 5.15
CA TYR A 76 -7.56 -1.64 5.88
C TYR A 76 -8.32 -0.87 6.98
N ASN A 77 -9.61 -0.60 6.74
CA ASN A 77 -10.51 0.14 7.63
C ASN A 77 -11.39 -0.78 8.47
N ARG A 78 -10.92 -1.99 8.77
CA ARG A 78 -11.65 -2.91 9.64
C ARG A 78 -11.98 -2.29 11.00
N ARG A 79 -12.98 -2.84 11.65
CA ARG A 79 -13.31 -2.49 13.03
C ARG A 79 -12.41 -3.23 14.01
N LYS A 80 -12.14 -2.64 15.17
CA LYS A 80 -11.50 -3.38 16.27
C LYS A 80 -12.41 -4.54 16.67
N SER A 81 -11.86 -5.73 16.74
CA SER A 81 -12.54 -6.91 17.29
C SER A 81 -11.79 -7.40 18.51
N GLY A 82 -12.46 -8.16 19.38
CA GLY A 82 -11.83 -8.79 20.54
C GLY A 82 -10.76 -9.83 20.18
N ARG A 83 -10.74 -10.28 18.92
CA ARG A 83 -9.66 -11.07 18.34
C ARG A 83 -8.69 -10.09 17.70
N GLY A 84 -7.70 -9.65 18.46
CA GLY A 84 -6.66 -8.75 17.97
C GLY A 84 -5.76 -9.40 16.93
N HIS A 85 -4.85 -8.60 16.36
CA HIS A 85 -3.83 -9.05 15.41
C HIS A 85 -2.81 -10.05 15.97
N GLN A 86 -2.85 -10.34 17.23
CA GLN A 86 -1.83 -11.12 17.88
C GLN A 86 -2.17 -12.61 17.86
N GLY A 87 -1.92 -13.25 16.69
CA GLY A 87 -1.64 -14.68 16.70
C GLY A 87 -2.80 -15.63 17.00
N PHE A 88 -4.03 -15.28 16.68
CA PHE A 88 -5.15 -16.23 16.83
C PHE A 88 -5.24 -17.25 15.68
N TYR A 89 -4.57 -17.02 14.56
CA TYR A 89 -4.28 -18.06 13.58
C TYR A 89 -3.00 -18.76 14.00
N LYS A 90 -3.08 -20.05 14.28
CA LYS A 90 -1.91 -20.82 14.74
C LYS A 90 -0.92 -21.13 13.61
N ASP A 91 -1.36 -21.06 12.37
CA ASP A 91 -0.66 -21.51 11.17
C ASP A 91 -0.21 -20.36 10.25
N ILE A 92 -0.89 -19.20 10.31
CA ILE A 92 -0.55 -18.02 9.50
C ILE A 92 -0.67 -16.74 10.30
N THR A 93 0.00 -15.68 9.82
CA THR A 93 -0.14 -14.31 10.36
C THR A 93 -1.55 -13.78 10.11
N SER A 94 -2.02 -12.89 10.98
CA SER A 94 -3.23 -12.09 10.76
C SER A 94 -2.99 -10.84 9.92
N ASP A 95 -1.72 -10.50 9.64
CA ASP A 95 -1.36 -9.37 8.82
C ASP A 95 -1.47 -9.70 7.32
N PRO A 96 -1.82 -8.72 6.50
CA PRO A 96 -1.82 -8.91 5.05
C PRO A 96 -0.40 -9.07 4.51
N LEU A 97 -0.26 -9.67 3.33
CA LEU A 97 1.01 -9.67 2.62
C LEU A 97 1.42 -8.25 2.22
N TYR A 98 0.49 -7.51 1.60
CA TYR A 98 0.67 -6.09 1.29
C TYR A 98 -0.57 -5.31 1.72
N PRO A 99 -0.44 -4.31 2.59
CA PRO A 99 -1.58 -3.51 3.03
C PRO A 99 -2.04 -2.53 1.93
N PHE A 100 -3.28 -2.06 2.04
CA PHE A 100 -3.76 -0.90 1.31
C PHE A 100 -2.77 0.27 1.45
N GLY A 101 -2.48 0.94 0.35
CA GLY A 101 -1.52 2.05 0.30
C GLY A 101 -0.07 1.62 0.18
N HIS A 102 0.23 0.31 0.14
CA HIS A 102 1.60 -0.17 -0.12
C HIS A 102 2.03 0.16 -1.56
N GLY A 103 3.27 0.54 -1.73
CA GLY A 103 3.88 0.77 -3.03
C GLY A 103 5.27 1.34 -2.88
N LEU A 104 6.21 0.81 -3.67
CA LEU A 104 7.61 1.19 -3.67
C LEU A 104 7.90 2.16 -4.82
N SER A 105 8.97 2.91 -4.68
CA SER A 105 9.52 3.84 -5.67
C SER A 105 10.98 3.48 -5.95
N TYR A 106 11.54 3.98 -7.05
CA TYR A 106 12.98 3.91 -7.31
C TYR A 106 13.76 5.04 -6.63
N THR A 107 13.09 5.85 -5.81
CA THR A 107 13.68 6.84 -4.92
C THR A 107 13.11 6.70 -3.52
N GLU A 108 13.62 7.43 -2.56
CA GLU A 108 13.21 7.36 -1.16
C GLU A 108 12.57 8.68 -0.74
N PHE A 109 11.47 8.59 0.01
CA PHE A 109 10.78 9.74 0.57
C PHE A 109 10.82 9.69 2.09
N LYS A 110 11.21 10.80 2.70
CA LYS A 110 11.19 10.97 4.16
C LYS A 110 10.01 11.87 4.53
N TYR A 111 9.21 11.38 5.45
CA TYR A 111 8.10 12.12 6.04
C TYR A 111 8.54 12.84 7.30
N GLY A 112 8.18 14.10 7.43
CA GLY A 112 8.37 14.89 8.63
C GLY A 112 7.32 14.57 9.71
N VAL A 113 7.20 15.47 10.67
CA VAL A 113 6.18 15.39 11.72
C VAL A 113 4.90 16.08 11.21
N VAL A 114 3.75 15.45 11.47
CA VAL A 114 2.45 16.07 11.17
C VAL A 114 2.20 17.24 12.13
N THR A 115 1.91 18.41 11.57
CA THR A 115 1.51 19.61 12.31
C THR A 115 0.02 19.87 12.12
N LEU A 116 -0.68 20.10 13.20
CA LEU A 116 -2.12 20.42 13.18
C LEU A 116 -2.32 21.88 13.49
N SER A 117 -3.29 22.52 12.83
CA SER A 117 -3.65 23.93 13.08
C SER A 117 -4.22 24.18 14.48
N ALA A 118 -4.77 23.17 15.12
CA ALA A 118 -5.26 23.20 16.50
C ALA A 118 -5.24 21.81 17.13
N SER A 119 -5.07 21.75 18.45
CA SER A 119 -5.17 20.49 19.22
C SER A 119 -6.61 20.11 19.58
N LYS A 120 -7.55 21.04 19.47
CA LYS A 120 -8.97 20.86 19.75
C LYS A 120 -9.77 21.71 18.76
N VAL A 121 -10.85 21.14 18.22
CA VAL A 121 -11.80 21.83 17.34
C VAL A 121 -13.22 21.54 17.81
N LYS A 122 -14.12 22.50 17.65
CA LYS A 122 -15.54 22.29 17.89
C LYS A 122 -16.20 21.66 16.66
N ARG A 123 -17.37 21.07 16.88
CA ARG A 123 -18.18 20.55 15.78
C ARG A 123 -18.48 21.66 14.77
N GLY A 124 -18.17 21.42 13.49
CA GLY A 124 -18.38 22.39 12.41
C GLY A 124 -17.17 23.28 12.12
N GLU A 125 -16.12 23.24 12.93
CA GLU A 125 -14.86 23.93 12.65
C GLU A 125 -13.94 23.06 11.77
N ASN A 126 -13.09 23.72 10.99
CA ASN A 126 -12.10 23.06 10.15
C ASN A 126 -10.79 22.83 10.92
N LEU A 127 -10.16 21.70 10.67
CA LEU A 127 -8.82 21.37 11.13
C LEU A 127 -7.93 21.18 9.91
N SER A 128 -6.82 21.92 9.86
CA SER A 128 -5.78 21.72 8.85
C SER A 128 -4.65 20.88 9.41
N ALA A 129 -4.09 20.01 8.57
CA ALA A 129 -2.93 19.18 8.89
C ALA A 129 -1.89 19.35 7.78
N GLU A 130 -0.63 19.50 8.17
CA GLU A 130 0.49 19.68 7.25
C GLU A 130 1.61 18.68 7.57
N ILE A 131 2.31 18.25 6.55
CA ILE A 131 3.49 17.40 6.65
C ILE A 131 4.49 17.74 5.57
N ALA A 132 5.76 17.83 5.92
CA ALA A 132 6.83 17.94 4.94
C ALA A 132 7.17 16.54 4.39
N VAL A 133 7.22 16.42 3.09
CA VAL A 133 7.68 15.21 2.39
C VAL A 133 8.91 15.59 1.57
N THR A 134 10.03 14.91 1.82
CA THR A 134 11.31 15.20 1.18
C THR A 134 11.78 13.98 0.40
N ASN A 135 12.10 14.17 -0.88
CA ASN A 135 12.80 13.15 -1.65
C ASN A 135 14.27 13.13 -1.21
N THR A 136 14.72 12.05 -0.59
CA THR A 136 16.08 11.86 -0.09
C THR A 136 16.93 11.00 -1.02
N GLY A 137 16.33 10.44 -2.07
CA GLY A 137 17.03 9.62 -3.06
C GLY A 137 17.64 10.47 -4.19
N LYS A 138 18.15 9.78 -5.19
CA LYS A 138 18.89 10.39 -6.32
C LYS A 138 18.06 10.53 -7.61
N ARG A 139 16.78 10.18 -7.57
CA ARG A 139 15.89 10.19 -8.73
C ARG A 139 14.65 11.01 -8.43
N ASP A 140 14.16 11.70 -9.43
CA ASP A 140 12.86 12.33 -9.36
C ASP A 140 11.76 11.28 -9.20
N GLY A 141 10.75 11.62 -8.47
CA GLY A 141 9.63 10.71 -8.21
C GLY A 141 8.39 11.43 -7.71
N LEU A 142 7.26 10.79 -7.91
CA LEU A 142 5.98 11.23 -7.36
C LEU A 142 5.68 10.41 -6.11
N GLU A 143 5.23 11.05 -5.05
CA GLU A 143 4.76 10.37 -3.86
C GLU A 143 3.26 10.58 -3.67
N THR A 144 2.55 9.53 -3.29
CA THR A 144 1.13 9.60 -2.98
C THR A 144 0.96 9.61 -1.46
N VAL A 145 0.61 10.77 -0.92
CA VAL A 145 0.35 10.96 0.50
C VAL A 145 -1.09 10.60 0.82
N HIS A 146 -1.29 9.71 1.79
CA HIS A 146 -2.61 9.31 2.27
C HIS A 146 -2.87 9.88 3.66
N TRP A 147 -4.00 10.56 3.84
CA TRP A 147 -4.42 11.12 5.11
C TRP A 147 -5.53 10.28 5.72
N PHE A 148 -5.23 9.72 6.89
CA PHE A 148 -6.16 8.90 7.62
C PHE A 148 -6.59 9.57 8.91
N ILE A 149 -7.86 9.36 9.29
CA ILE A 149 -8.36 9.71 10.62
C ILE A 149 -8.65 8.43 11.38
N SER A 150 -8.27 8.40 12.65
CA SER A 150 -8.59 7.34 13.61
C SER A 150 -9.32 7.95 14.80
N ASP A 151 -10.42 7.34 15.19
CA ASP A 151 -11.19 7.69 16.39
C ASP A 151 -11.11 6.52 17.39
N PRO A 152 -10.15 6.58 18.35
CA PRO A 152 -9.93 5.46 19.26
C PRO A 152 -10.98 5.34 20.37
N TYR A 153 -11.74 6.43 20.65
CA TYR A 153 -12.72 6.50 21.73
C TYR A 153 -14.06 7.01 21.21
N CYS A 154 -14.97 6.11 20.93
CA CYS A 154 -16.28 6.43 20.39
C CYS A 154 -17.38 5.60 21.04
N SER A 155 -18.61 6.13 21.07
CA SER A 155 -19.79 5.46 21.62
C SER A 155 -20.26 4.25 20.77
N ILE A 156 -19.84 4.18 19.51
CA ILE A 156 -20.12 3.09 18.59
C ILE A 156 -18.80 2.57 17.99
N THR A 157 -18.75 1.31 17.60
CA THR A 157 -17.56 0.74 16.98
C THR A 157 -17.23 1.44 15.66
N ARG A 158 -16.07 2.10 15.61
CA ARG A 158 -15.53 2.77 14.42
C ARG A 158 -14.44 1.93 13.76
N PRO A 159 -14.16 2.16 12.47
CA PRO A 159 -12.97 1.64 11.80
C PRO A 159 -11.68 2.06 12.52
N VAL A 160 -10.64 1.22 12.47
CA VAL A 160 -9.33 1.53 13.07
C VAL A 160 -8.70 2.77 12.46
N LYS A 161 -8.99 3.04 11.20
CA LYS A 161 -8.61 4.26 10.48
C LYS A 161 -9.48 4.39 9.23
N GLU A 162 -9.71 5.62 8.78
CA GLU A 162 -10.45 5.92 7.56
C GLU A 162 -9.65 6.87 6.69
N LEU A 163 -9.46 6.53 5.42
CA LEU A 163 -8.86 7.45 4.45
C LEU A 163 -9.83 8.61 4.21
N LYS A 164 -9.37 9.83 4.42
CA LYS A 164 -10.16 11.04 4.21
C LYS A 164 -9.70 11.85 3.01
N TYR A 165 -8.41 11.81 2.72
CA TYR A 165 -7.84 12.53 1.60
C TYR A 165 -6.58 11.82 1.10
N PHE A 166 -6.27 11.97 -0.16
CA PHE A 166 -4.98 11.58 -0.73
C PHE A 166 -4.60 12.53 -1.86
N GLU A 167 -3.30 12.70 -2.03
CA GLU A 167 -2.75 13.54 -3.08
C GLU A 167 -1.43 12.96 -3.57
N LYS A 168 -1.21 13.07 -4.88
CA LYS A 168 0.07 12.73 -5.49
C LYS A 168 0.85 14.01 -5.76
N GLN A 169 2.05 14.10 -5.22
CA GLN A 169 2.93 15.26 -5.31
C GLN A 169 4.26 14.86 -5.96
N SER A 170 4.92 15.84 -6.61
CA SER A 170 6.26 15.73 -7.22
C SER A 170 7.31 16.36 -6.32
#